data_74d28a7b0bbf07629f6589f1d53effe1
#
_entry.id   74d28a7b0bbf07629f6589f1d53effe1
#
_cell.length_a   1.000
_cell.length_b   1.000
_cell.length_c   1.000
_cell.angle_alpha   90.00
_cell.angle_beta   90.00
_cell.angle_gamma   90.00
#
_symmetry.space_group_name_H-M   'P 1'
#
loop_
_entity.id
_entity.type
_entity.pdbx_description
1 polymer ?
#
loop_
_entity_poly.entity_id
_entity_poly.type
_entity_poly.pdbx_seq_one_letter_code
_entity_poly.pdbx_strand_id
1 'polypeptide(L)'
;YIAHIKKENLEKIYIGISYDHPEIYYIDFSTVNYEIDSCRIRLIFEYLFSRGILATIENKTNQEIERIVSVMSSNSGKGIIQIEKSIHDYMVNSISYDYEALRNKSMNRCSFNIYGVINNRLAVCEGIAKFVKLTLNKLGIECFICGGKCILENEKIEDHAWNVIKIEEDYYHIDV
;
A
#
# COMPACT_ATOMS: atom_id res chain seq x y z
N TYR A 1 -0.32 -32.41 10.53
CA TYR A 1 -1.58 -32.22 9.81
C TYR A 1 -1.51 -30.86 9.13
N ILE A 2 -1.22 -30.83 7.84
CA ILE A 2 -1.42 -29.62 7.03
C ILE A 2 -2.93 -29.59 6.80
N ALA A 3 -3.62 -28.66 7.46
CA ALA A 3 -4.98 -28.33 7.08
C ALA A 3 -4.98 -27.97 5.60
N HIS A 4 -5.95 -28.46 4.85
CA HIS A 4 -6.12 -28.06 3.45
C HIS A 4 -6.32 -26.55 3.40
N ILE A 5 -5.25 -25.80 3.10
CA ILE A 5 -5.33 -24.35 2.89
C ILE A 5 -5.95 -24.16 1.51
N LYS A 6 -7.15 -23.57 1.48
CA LYS A 6 -7.79 -23.20 0.22
C LYS A 6 -7.02 -22.07 -0.44
N LYS A 7 -7.03 -22.02 -1.78
CA LYS A 7 -6.38 -20.96 -2.57
C LYS A 7 -6.77 -19.56 -2.10
N GLU A 8 -8.05 -19.32 -1.83
CA GLU A 8 -8.56 -18.04 -1.30
C GLU A 8 -7.93 -17.61 0.03
N ASN A 9 -7.51 -18.56 0.88
CA ASN A 9 -6.85 -18.27 2.14
C ASN A 9 -5.37 -17.91 1.91
N LEU A 10 -4.71 -18.51 0.90
CA LEU A 10 -3.37 -18.12 0.50
C LEU A 10 -3.37 -16.69 -0.05
N GLU A 11 -4.35 -16.33 -0.87
CA GLU A 11 -4.53 -14.97 -1.40
C GLU A 11 -4.66 -13.95 -0.26
N LYS A 12 -5.48 -14.24 0.74
CA LYS A 12 -5.59 -13.36 1.92
C LYS A 12 -4.27 -13.20 2.67
N ILE A 13 -3.46 -14.25 2.77
CA ILE A 13 -2.15 -14.21 3.45
C ILE A 13 -1.20 -13.24 2.72
N TYR A 14 -1.00 -13.40 1.40
CA TYR A 14 -0.04 -12.54 0.72
C TYR A 14 -0.56 -11.12 0.50
N ILE A 15 -1.86 -10.91 0.38
CA ILE A 15 -2.47 -9.58 0.42
C ILE A 15 -2.23 -8.94 1.79
N GLY A 16 -2.46 -9.68 2.87
CA GLY A 16 -2.16 -9.22 4.23
C GLY A 16 -0.70 -8.82 4.42
N ILE A 17 0.24 -9.64 3.93
CA ILE A 17 1.67 -9.31 3.94
C ILE A 17 1.93 -7.99 3.18
N SER A 18 1.34 -7.82 2.01
CA SER A 18 1.51 -6.61 1.19
C SER A 18 0.93 -5.35 1.87
N TYR A 19 -0.13 -5.52 2.66
CA TYR A 19 -0.76 -4.43 3.41
C TYR A 19 -0.01 -4.12 4.70
N ASP A 20 0.52 -5.14 5.38
CA ASP A 20 1.27 -4.95 6.62
C ASP A 20 2.69 -4.44 6.38
N HIS A 21 3.26 -4.75 5.23
CA HIS A 21 4.62 -4.42 4.83
C HIS A 21 4.70 -3.62 3.52
N PRO A 22 4.16 -2.40 3.47
CA PRO A 22 4.22 -1.57 2.26
C PRO A 22 5.64 -1.20 1.83
N GLU A 23 6.63 -1.33 2.70
CA GLU A 23 8.06 -1.14 2.41
C GLU A 23 8.64 -2.18 1.46
N ILE A 24 8.01 -3.35 1.31
CA ILE A 24 8.45 -4.40 0.35
C ILE A 24 7.81 -4.22 -1.05
N TYR A 25 7.67 -2.97 -1.47
CA TYR A 25 7.02 -2.56 -2.73
C TYR A 25 7.65 -3.10 -4.00
N TYR A 26 8.86 -3.64 -3.93
CA TYR A 26 9.57 -4.25 -5.03
C TYR A 26 9.10 -5.68 -5.37
N ILE A 27 8.25 -6.27 -4.54
CA ILE A 27 7.60 -7.55 -4.81
C ILE A 27 6.28 -7.33 -5.56
N ASP A 28 6.08 -8.13 -6.61
CA ASP A 28 4.81 -8.16 -7.32
C ASP A 28 3.84 -9.15 -6.65
N PHE A 29 2.96 -8.62 -5.82
CA PHE A 29 1.94 -9.42 -5.17
C PHE A 29 0.78 -9.83 -6.08
N SER A 30 0.72 -9.36 -7.33
CA SER A 30 -0.30 -9.78 -8.31
C SER A 30 0.02 -11.09 -9.02
N THR A 31 1.30 -11.55 -8.96
CA THR A 31 1.79 -12.75 -9.67
C THR A 31 2.34 -13.80 -8.72
N VAL A 32 1.67 -14.03 -7.59
CA VAL A 32 2.12 -15.02 -6.61
C VAL A 32 1.84 -16.43 -7.10
N ASN A 33 2.90 -17.22 -7.28
CA ASN A 33 2.83 -18.65 -7.50
C ASN A 33 3.06 -19.40 -6.20
N TYR A 34 2.63 -20.65 -6.11
CA TYR A 34 2.86 -21.46 -4.93
C TYR A 34 3.10 -22.93 -5.29
N GLU A 35 3.95 -23.57 -4.49
CA GLU A 35 4.22 -25.00 -4.52
C GLU A 35 3.79 -25.61 -3.18
N ILE A 36 3.12 -26.75 -3.25
CA ILE A 36 2.69 -27.49 -2.05
C ILE A 36 3.39 -28.84 -2.05
N ASP A 37 4.10 -29.12 -0.98
CA ASP A 37 4.58 -30.48 -0.67
C ASP A 37 3.84 -31.05 0.57
N SER A 38 4.22 -32.25 1.02
CA SER A 38 3.56 -32.93 2.15
C SER A 38 3.65 -32.16 3.48
N CYS A 39 4.57 -31.20 3.62
CA CYS A 39 4.86 -30.54 4.89
C CYS A 39 4.91 -29.02 4.83
N ARG A 40 4.90 -28.41 3.64
CA ARG A 40 5.06 -26.96 3.50
C ARG A 40 4.39 -26.41 2.24
N ILE A 41 4.10 -25.11 2.33
CA ILE A 41 3.70 -24.28 1.20
C ILE A 41 4.82 -23.30 0.97
N ARG A 42 5.31 -23.24 -0.27
CA ARG A 42 6.30 -22.25 -0.72
C ARG A 42 5.58 -21.24 -1.59
N LEU A 43 5.59 -19.98 -1.17
CA LEU A 43 5.15 -18.86 -2.01
C LEU A 43 6.34 -18.40 -2.86
N ILE A 44 6.09 -18.18 -4.15
CA ILE A 44 7.07 -17.74 -5.13
C ILE A 44 6.61 -16.41 -5.67
N PHE A 45 7.40 -15.36 -5.40
CA PHE A 45 7.11 -14.00 -5.81
C PHE A 45 7.99 -13.58 -6.98
N GLU A 46 7.45 -12.76 -7.87
CA GLU A 46 8.21 -12.02 -8.86
C GLU A 46 8.62 -10.65 -8.32
N TYR A 47 9.73 -10.12 -8.84
CA TYR A 47 10.19 -8.78 -8.52
C TYR A 47 9.77 -7.80 -9.60
N LEU A 48 9.29 -6.60 -9.20
CA LEU A 48 8.96 -5.52 -10.15
C LEU A 48 10.20 -4.92 -10.82
N PHE A 49 11.37 -5.07 -10.20
CA PHE A 49 12.62 -4.51 -10.68
C PHE A 49 13.70 -5.58 -10.82
N SER A 50 14.56 -5.41 -11.81
CA SER A 50 15.71 -6.32 -11.96
C SER A 50 16.66 -6.20 -10.76
N ARG A 51 17.29 -7.31 -10.39
CA ARG A 51 18.19 -7.40 -9.23
C ARG A 51 19.34 -6.38 -9.29
N GLY A 52 19.82 -6.03 -10.49
CA GLY A 52 20.94 -5.12 -10.66
C GLY A 52 20.64 -3.65 -10.32
N ILE A 53 19.35 -3.24 -10.37
CA ILE A 53 18.95 -1.86 -10.09
C ILE A 53 18.20 -1.72 -8.77
N LEU A 54 17.82 -2.83 -8.13
CA LEU A 54 16.97 -2.84 -6.95
C LEU A 54 17.54 -1.96 -5.82
N ALA A 55 18.81 -2.16 -5.45
CA ALA A 55 19.44 -1.39 -4.39
C ALA A 55 19.45 0.14 -4.67
N THR A 56 19.60 0.52 -5.93
CA THR A 56 19.55 1.94 -6.34
C THR A 56 18.15 2.50 -6.18
N ILE A 57 17.13 1.72 -6.57
CA ILE A 57 15.72 2.10 -6.43
C ILE A 57 15.37 2.23 -4.96
N GLU A 58 15.71 1.24 -4.12
CA GLU A 58 15.45 1.26 -2.69
C GLU A 58 16.08 2.49 -2.02
N ASN A 59 17.35 2.78 -2.30
CA ASN A 59 18.02 3.94 -1.73
C ASN A 59 17.32 5.25 -2.09
N LYS A 60 16.97 5.46 -3.36
CA LYS A 60 16.26 6.68 -3.80
C LYS A 60 14.88 6.79 -3.20
N THR A 61 14.11 5.70 -3.21
CA THR A 61 12.76 5.68 -2.66
C THR A 61 12.77 5.93 -1.16
N ASN A 62 13.70 5.31 -0.42
CA ASN A 62 13.83 5.52 1.01
C ASN A 62 14.24 6.96 1.35
N GLN A 63 15.16 7.56 0.60
CA GLN A 63 15.52 8.98 0.78
C GLN A 63 14.30 9.90 0.60
N GLU A 64 13.48 9.65 -0.40
CA GLU A 64 12.27 10.46 -0.63
C GLU A 64 11.21 10.23 0.45
N ILE A 65 11.04 8.98 0.94
CA ILE A 65 10.17 8.67 2.07
C ILE A 65 10.61 9.47 3.30
N GLU A 66 11.89 9.42 3.66
CA GLU A 66 12.40 10.14 4.83
C GLU A 66 12.23 11.66 4.68
N ARG A 67 12.42 12.20 3.48
CA ARG A 67 12.16 13.61 3.19
C ARG A 67 10.69 13.97 3.43
N ILE A 68 9.76 13.17 2.92
CA ILE A 68 8.32 13.40 3.08
C ILE A 68 7.93 13.29 4.56
N VAL A 69 8.37 12.24 5.25
CA VAL A 69 8.12 12.04 6.68
C VAL A 69 8.65 13.21 7.51
N SER A 70 9.84 13.72 7.20
CA SER A 70 10.42 14.89 7.88
C SER A 70 9.56 16.15 7.71
N VAL A 71 9.02 16.38 6.50
CA VAL A 71 8.10 17.50 6.25
C VAL A 71 6.81 17.32 7.05
N MET A 72 6.24 16.11 7.06
CA MET A 72 5.01 15.83 7.82
C MET A 72 5.25 15.96 9.33
N SER A 73 6.40 15.49 9.84
CA SER A 73 6.76 15.57 11.27
C SER A 73 6.92 17.01 11.76
N SER A 74 7.28 17.96 10.90
CA SER A 74 7.35 19.38 11.27
C SER A 74 5.99 19.96 11.68
N ASN A 75 4.90 19.26 11.30
CA ASN A 75 3.54 19.58 11.71
C ASN A 75 3.08 18.81 12.97
N SER A 76 3.89 17.90 13.52
CA SER A 76 3.52 16.99 14.61
C SER A 76 3.13 17.68 15.92
N GLY A 77 3.60 18.92 16.17
CA GLY A 77 3.18 19.71 17.33
C GLY A 77 1.68 20.11 17.35
N LYS A 78 0.94 19.77 16.28
CA LYS A 78 -0.47 20.11 16.11
C LYS A 78 -1.42 18.92 16.32
N GLY A 79 -0.91 17.72 16.65
CA GLY A 79 -1.70 16.51 16.88
C GLY A 79 -1.93 15.65 15.64
N ILE A 80 -2.47 14.43 15.85
CA ILE A 80 -2.61 13.38 14.82
C ILE A 80 -3.48 13.84 13.64
N ILE A 81 -4.58 14.53 13.90
CA ILE A 81 -5.50 15.03 12.85
C ILE A 81 -4.78 16.00 11.89
N GLN A 82 -3.86 16.83 12.40
CA GLN A 82 -3.13 17.75 11.54
C GLN A 82 -2.03 17.05 10.72
N ILE A 83 -1.46 15.97 11.26
CA ILE A 83 -0.53 15.12 10.52
C ILE A 83 -1.27 14.43 9.38
N GLU A 84 -2.41 13.81 9.69
CA GLU A 84 -3.26 13.15 8.71
C GLU A 84 -3.66 14.14 7.59
N LYS A 85 -4.19 15.31 7.94
CA LYS A 85 -4.53 16.35 6.99
C LYS A 85 -3.35 16.75 6.10
N SER A 86 -2.14 16.82 6.64
CA SER A 86 -0.94 17.15 5.86
C SER A 86 -0.61 16.05 4.84
N ILE A 87 -0.81 14.78 5.21
CA ILE A 87 -0.63 13.63 4.32
C ILE A 87 -1.71 13.65 3.23
N HIS A 88 -2.98 13.84 3.61
CA HIS A 88 -4.10 13.97 2.68
C HIS A 88 -3.84 15.09 1.66
N ASP A 89 -3.53 16.30 2.13
CA ASP A 89 -3.26 17.45 1.26
C ASP A 89 -2.07 17.19 0.31
N TYR A 90 -1.02 16.52 0.81
CA TYR A 90 0.09 16.11 -0.04
C TYR A 90 -0.37 15.15 -1.14
N MET A 91 -1.17 14.13 -0.81
CA MET A 91 -1.65 13.16 -1.78
C MET A 91 -2.52 13.82 -2.85
N VAL A 92 -3.53 14.58 -2.45
CA VAL A 92 -4.46 15.26 -3.37
C VAL A 92 -3.74 16.26 -4.30
N ASN A 93 -2.70 16.95 -3.80
CA ASN A 93 -1.99 17.95 -4.61
C ASN A 93 -0.84 17.38 -5.45
N SER A 94 -0.36 16.16 -5.15
CA SER A 94 0.89 15.66 -5.74
C SER A 94 0.72 14.38 -6.54
N ILE A 95 -0.41 13.67 -6.39
CA ILE A 95 -0.61 12.35 -6.98
C ILE A 95 -1.80 12.37 -7.93
N SER A 96 -1.63 11.79 -9.11
CA SER A 96 -2.71 11.54 -10.05
C SER A 96 -3.25 10.13 -9.89
N TYR A 97 -4.56 9.95 -10.08
CA TYR A 97 -5.16 8.62 -10.02
C TYR A 97 -4.96 7.86 -11.33
N ASP A 98 -4.47 6.62 -11.25
CA ASP A 98 -4.17 5.76 -12.41
C ASP A 98 -5.38 4.94 -12.85
N TYR A 99 -6.30 5.56 -13.59
CA TYR A 99 -7.47 4.88 -14.14
C TYR A 99 -7.11 3.79 -15.17
N GLU A 100 -5.96 3.88 -15.83
CA GLU A 100 -5.54 2.86 -16.79
C GLU A 100 -5.07 1.60 -16.08
N ALA A 101 -4.26 1.73 -15.03
CA ALA A 101 -3.86 0.59 -14.19
C ALA A 101 -5.07 -0.06 -13.52
N LEU A 102 -6.08 0.72 -13.13
CA LEU A 102 -7.30 0.18 -12.54
C LEU A 102 -8.07 -0.70 -13.54
N ARG A 103 -8.13 -0.30 -14.81
CA ARG A 103 -8.78 -1.08 -15.90
C ARG A 103 -7.96 -2.29 -16.33
N ASN A 104 -6.65 -2.15 -16.33
CA ASN A 104 -5.72 -3.20 -16.76
C ASN A 104 -4.52 -3.28 -15.80
N LYS A 105 -4.67 -4.12 -14.77
CA LYS A 105 -3.68 -4.29 -13.69
C LYS A 105 -2.28 -4.70 -14.17
N SER A 106 -2.14 -5.20 -15.41
CA SER A 106 -0.85 -5.60 -15.96
C SER A 106 -0.03 -4.43 -16.53
N MET A 107 -0.65 -3.28 -16.81
CA MET A 107 0.03 -2.16 -17.49
C MET A 107 0.96 -1.36 -16.57
N ASN A 108 0.55 -1.10 -15.34
CA ASN A 108 1.35 -0.31 -14.40
C ASN A 108 1.26 -0.87 -12.97
N ARG A 109 1.97 -1.97 -12.73
CA ARG A 109 1.97 -2.66 -11.43
C ARG A 109 2.49 -1.79 -10.29
N CYS A 110 3.33 -0.81 -10.59
CA CYS A 110 3.85 0.13 -9.60
C CYS A 110 2.75 1.03 -9.02
N SER A 111 1.64 1.27 -9.71
CA SER A 111 0.53 2.08 -9.21
C SER A 111 -0.21 1.45 -8.01
N PHE A 112 -0.01 0.15 -7.77
CA PHE A 112 -0.59 -0.58 -6.63
C PHE A 112 0.31 -0.58 -5.38
N ASN A 113 1.42 0.17 -5.40
CA ASN A 113 2.37 0.24 -4.30
C ASN A 113 2.97 1.63 -4.12
N ILE A 114 3.77 1.80 -3.08
CA ILE A 114 4.36 3.10 -2.72
C ILE A 114 5.32 3.66 -3.76
N TYR A 115 5.91 2.82 -4.63
CA TYR A 115 6.79 3.29 -5.70
C TYR A 115 6.03 4.16 -6.71
N GLY A 116 4.80 3.78 -7.07
CA GLY A 116 3.93 4.58 -7.92
C GLY A 116 3.67 5.96 -7.33
N VAL A 117 3.35 6.02 -6.05
CA VAL A 117 3.12 7.28 -5.33
C VAL A 117 4.39 8.15 -5.31
N ILE A 118 5.52 7.58 -4.90
CA ILE A 118 6.73 8.34 -4.61
C ILE A 118 7.47 8.75 -5.88
N ASN A 119 7.66 7.80 -6.81
CA ASN A 119 8.53 7.98 -7.96
C ASN A 119 7.78 8.37 -9.24
N ASN A 120 6.56 7.85 -9.42
CA ASN A 120 5.78 8.08 -10.64
C ASN A 120 4.72 9.18 -10.46
N ARG A 121 4.37 9.54 -9.21
CA ARG A 121 3.26 10.44 -8.88
C ARG A 121 1.93 9.96 -9.47
N LEU A 122 1.77 8.65 -9.59
CA LEU A 122 0.64 8.00 -10.22
C LEU A 122 0.31 6.72 -9.45
N ALA A 123 -0.91 6.61 -8.91
CA ALA A 123 -1.31 5.48 -8.09
C ALA A 123 -2.83 5.22 -8.14
N VAL A 124 -3.23 4.01 -7.76
CA VAL A 124 -4.62 3.65 -7.45
C VAL A 124 -4.83 3.64 -5.93
N CYS A 125 -6.07 3.46 -5.47
CA CYS A 125 -6.43 3.46 -4.05
C CYS A 125 -5.51 2.58 -3.18
N GLU A 126 -5.12 1.40 -3.66
CA GLU A 126 -4.23 0.49 -2.92
C GLU A 126 -2.81 1.10 -2.72
N GLY A 127 -2.24 1.70 -3.77
CA GLY A 127 -0.95 2.37 -3.67
C GLY A 127 -0.98 3.57 -2.73
N ILE A 128 -2.07 4.35 -2.79
CA ILE A 128 -2.35 5.49 -1.91
C ILE A 128 -2.44 5.01 -0.45
N ALA A 129 -3.28 4.02 -0.17
CA ALA A 129 -3.46 3.48 1.18
C ALA A 129 -2.16 2.92 1.77
N LYS A 130 -1.34 2.24 0.96
CA LYS A 130 -0.01 1.75 1.37
C LYS A 130 0.95 2.88 1.74
N PHE A 131 0.95 3.95 0.98
CA PHE A 131 1.79 5.13 1.26
C PHE A 131 1.34 5.84 2.55
N VAL A 132 0.04 6.05 2.73
CA VAL A 132 -0.55 6.64 3.95
C VAL A 132 -0.16 5.82 5.17
N LYS A 133 -0.35 4.50 5.14
CA LYS A 133 0.06 3.59 6.23
C LYS A 133 1.55 3.71 6.55
N LEU A 134 2.40 3.62 5.53
CA LEU A 134 3.85 3.70 5.72
C LEU A 134 4.25 5.02 6.41
N THR A 135 3.71 6.14 5.93
CA THR A 135 4.02 7.47 6.44
C THR A 135 3.54 7.64 7.89
N LEU A 136 2.31 7.25 8.20
CA LEU A 136 1.75 7.32 9.55
C LEU A 136 2.52 6.42 10.52
N ASN A 137 2.83 5.17 10.15
CA ASN A 137 3.59 4.27 10.99
C ASN A 137 5.00 4.79 11.28
N LYS A 138 5.67 5.42 10.31
CA LYS A 138 6.96 6.10 10.53
C LYS A 138 6.87 7.30 11.48
N LEU A 139 5.70 7.91 11.60
CA LEU A 139 5.41 8.98 12.56
C LEU A 139 4.89 8.47 13.91
N GLY A 140 4.88 7.14 14.12
CA GLY A 140 4.42 6.51 15.36
C GLY A 140 2.91 6.44 15.52
N ILE A 141 2.14 6.66 14.43
CA ILE A 141 0.68 6.59 14.43
C ILE A 141 0.25 5.23 13.86
N GLU A 142 -0.49 4.46 14.65
CA GLU A 142 -0.99 3.15 14.24
C GLU A 142 -2.00 3.28 13.11
N CYS A 143 -1.71 2.62 11.98
CA CYS A 143 -2.51 2.68 10.77
C CYS A 143 -2.65 1.30 10.12
N PHE A 144 -3.86 0.96 9.72
CA PHE A 144 -4.21 -0.27 9.02
C PHE A 144 -4.71 0.05 7.61
N ILE A 145 -4.61 -0.93 6.70
CA ILE A 145 -5.27 -0.88 5.39
C ILE A 145 -6.47 -1.80 5.43
N CYS A 146 -7.61 -1.28 4.98
CA CYS A 146 -8.82 -2.04 4.75
C CYS A 146 -9.03 -2.24 3.25
N GLY A 147 -9.36 -3.46 2.86
CA GLY A 147 -9.84 -3.79 1.52
C GLY A 147 -11.32 -4.13 1.55
N GLY A 148 -12.07 -3.63 0.59
CA GLY A 148 -13.51 -3.85 0.54
C GLY A 148 -14.12 -3.46 -0.80
N LYS A 149 -15.37 -3.07 -0.74
CA LYS A 149 -16.15 -2.63 -1.90
C LYS A 149 -16.66 -1.21 -1.66
N CYS A 150 -16.59 -0.37 -2.66
CA CYS A 150 -17.30 0.89 -2.69
C CYS A 150 -18.45 0.84 -3.70
N ILE A 151 -19.50 1.60 -3.43
CA ILE A 151 -20.64 1.79 -4.33
C ILE A 151 -20.50 3.20 -4.92
N LEU A 152 -20.32 3.27 -6.23
CA LEU A 152 -20.21 4.54 -6.94
C LEU A 152 -21.60 5.17 -7.14
N GLU A 153 -21.64 6.45 -7.52
CA GLU A 153 -22.88 7.19 -7.76
C GLU A 153 -23.79 6.53 -8.81
N ASN A 154 -23.22 5.77 -9.74
CA ASN A 154 -23.97 5.01 -10.77
C ASN A 154 -24.33 3.58 -10.33
N GLU A 155 -24.31 3.31 -9.00
CA GLU A 155 -24.58 2.01 -8.38
C GLU A 155 -23.56 0.90 -8.76
N LYS A 156 -22.50 1.22 -9.48
CA LYS A 156 -21.44 0.25 -9.79
C LYS A 156 -20.65 -0.07 -8.53
N ILE A 157 -20.39 -1.36 -8.31
CA ILE A 157 -19.57 -1.82 -7.19
C ILE A 157 -18.15 -2.05 -7.68
N GLU A 158 -17.17 -1.43 -7.01
CA GLU A 158 -15.75 -1.59 -7.32
C GLU A 158 -14.96 -2.02 -6.08
N ASP A 159 -13.83 -2.70 -6.32
CA ASP A 159 -12.85 -2.98 -5.27
C ASP A 159 -12.23 -1.65 -4.80
N HIS A 160 -12.07 -1.51 -3.49
CA HIS A 160 -11.51 -0.31 -2.89
C HIS A 160 -10.60 -0.63 -1.72
N ALA A 161 -9.59 0.20 -1.53
CA ALA A 161 -8.67 0.13 -0.39
C ALA A 161 -8.58 1.51 0.25
N TRP A 162 -8.66 1.56 1.58
CA TRP A 162 -8.57 2.78 2.39
C TRP A 162 -7.84 2.49 3.70
N ASN A 163 -7.69 3.49 4.55
CA ASN A 163 -6.99 3.36 5.82
C ASN A 163 -7.93 3.46 7.01
N VAL A 164 -7.50 2.86 8.12
CA VAL A 164 -8.07 3.06 9.46
C VAL A 164 -6.92 3.44 10.37
N ILE A 165 -7.08 4.55 11.11
CA ILE A 165 -6.11 5.01 12.10
C ILE A 165 -6.68 4.90 13.51
N LYS A 166 -5.79 4.69 14.49
CA LYS A 166 -6.12 4.77 15.90
C LYS A 166 -5.79 6.16 16.42
N ILE A 167 -6.78 6.83 17.03
CA ILE A 167 -6.61 8.09 17.75
C ILE A 167 -7.13 7.87 19.18
N GLU A 168 -6.23 7.90 20.16
CA GLU A 168 -6.54 7.53 21.55
C GLU A 168 -7.07 6.10 21.64
N GLU A 169 -8.34 5.88 22.03
CA GLU A 169 -8.96 4.57 22.14
C GLU A 169 -9.91 4.26 20.97
N ASP A 170 -10.10 5.19 20.02
CA ASP A 170 -11.05 5.07 18.92
C ASP A 170 -10.36 4.87 17.56
N TYR A 171 -11.09 4.27 16.63
CA TYR A 171 -10.64 4.01 15.27
C TYR A 171 -11.44 4.84 14.25
N TYR A 172 -10.74 5.46 13.32
CA TYR A 172 -11.31 6.35 12.31
C TYR A 172 -10.91 5.91 10.91
N HIS A 173 -11.88 5.92 9.99
CA HIS A 173 -11.60 5.69 8.58
C HIS A 173 -11.01 6.93 7.93
N ILE A 174 -10.00 6.73 7.09
CA ILE A 174 -9.40 7.75 6.22
C ILE A 174 -9.45 7.22 4.79
N ASP A 175 -9.99 8.02 3.89
CA ASP A 175 -10.04 7.74 2.46
C ASP A 175 -9.59 8.98 1.68
N VAL A 176 -8.56 8.83 0.81
CA VAL A 176 -7.88 9.95 0.13
C VAL A 176 -8.13 9.87 -1.38
#